data_81bc6ef800fdcb338e19962c678bf656
#
_entry.id   81bc6ef800fdcb338e19962c678bf656
#
_cell.length_a   1.000
_cell.length_b   1.000
_cell.length_c   1.000
_cell.angle_alpha   90.00
_cell.angle_beta   90.00
_cell.angle_gamma   90.00
#
_symmetry.space_group_name_H-M   'P 1'
#
loop_
_entity.id
_entity.type
_entity.pdbx_description
1 polymer ?
#
loop_
_entity_poly.entity_id
_entity_poly.type
_entity_poly.pdbx_seq_one_letter_code
_entity_poly.pdbx_strand_id
1 'polypeptide(L)'
;MTVMAKWRDNGLRPEISMADVTIYTREYCGYCSRAKALLQSKGVEFVEHDATYSQELRAEMIGKANGRSTFPQIFINGEHVGGCDDLHALDREGRLDTMLKQ
;
A
#
# COMPACT_ATOMS: atom_id res chain seq x y z
N MET A 1 9.64 -19.71 14.87
CA MET A 1 9.18 -19.35 14.50
C MET A 1 8.97 -18.88 14.33
N THR A 2 9.23 -18.81 14.33
CA THR A 2 8.79 -18.21 13.83
C THR A 2 8.47 -17.65 13.75
N VAL A 3 8.53 -17.79 14.04
CA VAL A 3 7.97 -17.18 13.70
C VAL A 3 7.63 -16.77 13.56
N MET A 4 7.52 -16.70 13.70
CA MET A 4 6.97 -16.32 13.36
C MET A 4 6.47 -16.01 13.44
N ALA A 5 6.48 -16.22 13.80
CA ALA A 5 5.76 -15.96 13.58
C ALA A 5 5.18 -15.76 13.93
N LYS A 6 4.99 -15.54 14.45
CA LYS A 6 4.34 -15.41 14.40
C LYS A 6 3.53 -15.62 14.20
N TRP A 7 3.49 -16.09 13.88
CA TRP A 7 2.76 -16.42 13.11
C TRP A 7 2.40 -17.28 13.20
N ARG A 8 2.42 -17.74 13.11
CA ARG A 8 2.07 -18.44 12.74
C ARG A 8 1.79 -19.06 12.64
N ASP A 9 2.10 -19.44 12.73
CA ASP A 9 1.73 -19.97 12.26
C ASP A 9 1.34 -20.47 12.08
N ASN A 10 1.32 -20.96 12.23
CA ASN A 10 0.84 -21.25 11.69
C ASN A 10 0.47 -21.28 11.18
N GLY A 11 0.63 -21.09 11.07
CA GLY A 11 0.36 -20.88 10.18
C GLY A 11 0.02 -20.53 9.64
N LEU A 12 0.00 -20.37 9.56
CA LEU A 12 -0.26 -20.06 8.80
C LEU A 12 -0.52 -19.23 8.18
N ARG A 13 -0.18 -19.11 8.06
CA ARG A 13 -0.48 -17.92 7.33
C ARG A 13 0.11 -17.89 5.95
N PRO A 14 0.03 -18.95 5.29
CA PRO A 14 0.59 -19.03 3.93
C PRO A 14 -0.13 -18.14 2.93
N GLU A 15 -1.38 -17.81 3.16
CA GLU A 15 -2.09 -16.92 2.25
C GLU A 15 -1.87 -15.45 2.57
N ILE A 16 -1.07 -15.15 3.57
CA ILE A 16 -0.69 -13.78 3.83
C ILE A 16 0.17 -13.30 2.68
N SER A 17 -0.15 -12.12 2.18
CA SER A 17 0.60 -11.53 1.09
C SER A 17 2.04 -11.29 1.51
N MET A 18 2.97 -11.63 0.62
CA MET A 18 4.38 -11.33 0.80
C MET A 18 4.74 -10.04 0.07
N ALA A 19 3.77 -9.36 -0.52
CA ALA A 19 4.03 -8.14 -1.26
C ALA A 19 4.47 -7.02 -0.32
N ASP A 20 5.37 -6.21 -0.82
CA ASP A 20 5.86 -5.03 -0.12
C ASP A 20 4.98 -3.86 -0.54
N VAL A 21 4.10 -3.43 0.36
CA VAL A 21 3.13 -2.38 0.04
C VAL A 21 3.45 -1.14 0.85
N THR A 22 3.57 -0.02 0.17
CA THR A 22 3.85 1.28 0.79
C THR A 22 2.82 2.28 0.32
N ILE A 23 2.32 3.10 1.24
CA ILE A 23 1.37 4.16 0.91
C ILE A 23 1.83 5.46 1.56
N TYR A 24 1.84 6.53 0.76
CA TYR A 24 2.12 7.87 1.26
C TYR A 24 0.80 8.60 1.44
N THR A 25 0.60 9.17 2.63
CA THR A 25 -0.67 9.78 3.02
C THR A 25 -0.47 11.16 3.61
N ARG A 26 -1.56 11.84 3.85
CA ARG A 26 -1.60 13.06 4.67
C ARG A 26 -2.88 13.05 5.48
N GLU A 27 -2.94 13.87 6.53
CA GLU A 27 -4.14 13.95 7.35
C GLU A 27 -5.27 14.63 6.57
N TYR A 28 -6.49 14.39 7.01
CA TYR A 28 -7.70 14.95 6.40
C TYR A 28 -7.82 14.59 4.92
N CYS A 29 -7.49 13.35 4.60
CA CYS A 29 -7.51 12.86 3.23
C CYS A 29 -8.46 11.67 3.14
N GLY A 30 -9.67 11.89 2.62
CA GLY A 30 -10.65 10.83 2.47
C GLY A 30 -10.19 9.75 1.50
N TYR A 31 -9.49 10.13 0.44
CA TYR A 31 -8.97 9.16 -0.52
C TYR A 31 -7.90 8.26 0.12
N CYS A 32 -7.10 8.83 1.02
CA CYS A 32 -6.11 8.03 1.76
C CYS A 32 -6.81 6.98 2.61
N SER A 33 -7.87 7.38 3.31
CA SER A 33 -8.64 6.46 4.15
C SER A 33 -9.26 5.34 3.31
N ARG A 34 -9.80 5.69 2.14
CA ARG A 34 -10.43 4.70 1.26
C ARG A 34 -9.41 3.72 0.70
N ALA A 35 -8.23 4.21 0.34
CA ALA A 35 -7.17 3.34 -0.17
C ALA A 35 -6.71 2.37 0.92
N LYS A 36 -6.51 2.89 2.14
CA LYS A 36 -6.10 2.03 3.25
C LYS A 36 -7.15 0.99 3.57
N ALA A 37 -8.43 1.38 3.52
CA ALA A 37 -9.52 0.44 3.79
C ALA A 37 -9.52 -0.70 2.78
N LEU A 38 -9.28 -0.40 1.51
CA LEU A 38 -9.21 -1.45 0.49
C LEU A 38 -8.05 -2.40 0.76
N LEU A 39 -6.87 -1.86 1.06
CA LEU A 39 -5.72 -2.70 1.36
C LEU A 39 -5.98 -3.57 2.60
N GLN A 40 -6.60 -3.00 3.62
CA GLN A 40 -6.94 -3.75 4.83
C GLN A 40 -7.94 -4.87 4.52
N SER A 41 -8.89 -4.61 3.63
CA SER A 41 -9.88 -5.63 3.25
C SER A 41 -9.23 -6.80 2.52
N LYS A 42 -8.06 -6.58 1.92
CA LYS A 42 -7.31 -7.64 1.25
C LYS A 42 -6.43 -8.41 2.21
N GLY A 43 -6.38 -8.00 3.48
CA GLY A 43 -5.59 -8.69 4.49
C GLY A 43 -4.09 -8.49 4.37
N VAL A 44 -3.67 -7.47 3.66
CA VAL A 44 -2.23 -7.21 3.49
C VAL A 44 -1.77 -6.17 4.50
N GLU A 45 -0.52 -6.32 4.92
CA GLU A 45 0.14 -5.30 5.73
C GLU A 45 0.80 -4.31 4.79
N PHE A 46 0.80 -3.07 5.22
CA PHE A 46 1.45 -2.03 4.43
C PHE A 46 2.16 -1.06 5.35
N VAL A 47 3.15 -0.39 4.79
CA VAL A 47 3.86 0.68 5.49
C VAL A 47 3.24 2.00 5.08
N GLU A 48 2.82 2.76 6.07
CA GLU A 48 2.26 4.09 5.81
C GLU A 48 3.29 5.15 6.14
N HIS A 49 3.55 6.02 5.18
CA HIS A 49 4.38 7.22 5.39
C HIS A 49 3.45 8.43 5.41
N ASP A 50 3.20 8.94 6.60
CA ASP A 50 2.39 10.15 6.77
C ASP A 50 3.27 11.35 6.48
N ALA A 51 3.02 11.98 5.35
CA ALA A 51 3.83 13.09 4.87
C ALA A 51 3.22 14.46 5.21
N THR A 52 2.25 14.49 6.11
CA THR A 52 1.53 15.74 6.45
C THR A 52 2.51 16.87 6.76
N TYR A 53 3.49 16.60 7.61
CA TYR A 53 4.43 17.62 8.05
C TYR A 53 5.86 17.32 7.63
N SER A 54 6.05 16.48 6.62
CA SER A 54 7.38 16.07 6.20
C SER A 54 7.60 16.40 4.73
N GLN A 55 8.40 17.44 4.50
CA GLN A 55 8.79 17.79 3.14
C GLN A 55 9.68 16.72 2.53
N GLU A 56 10.47 16.05 3.37
CA GLU A 56 11.33 14.97 2.90
C GLU A 56 10.51 13.80 2.35
N LEU A 57 9.47 13.41 3.07
CA LEU A 57 8.62 12.32 2.59
C LEU A 57 7.86 12.72 1.34
N ARG A 58 7.43 13.99 1.26
CA ARG A 58 6.75 14.47 0.05
C ARG A 58 7.68 14.46 -1.16
N ALA A 59 8.90 14.90 -0.98
CA ALA A 59 9.88 14.89 -2.05
C ALA A 59 10.20 13.47 -2.49
N GLU A 60 10.36 12.56 -1.53
CA GLU A 60 10.59 11.16 -1.82
C GLU A 60 9.44 10.57 -2.65
N MET A 61 8.22 10.84 -2.22
CA MET A 61 7.04 10.38 -2.92
C MET A 61 6.99 10.89 -4.35
N ILE A 62 7.19 12.19 -4.53
CA ILE A 62 7.14 12.81 -5.85
C ILE A 62 8.18 12.19 -6.77
N GLY A 63 9.39 11.97 -6.24
CA GLY A 63 10.46 11.38 -7.03
C GLY A 63 10.14 9.95 -7.47
N LYS A 64 9.48 9.19 -6.61
CA LYS A 64 9.12 7.80 -6.92
C LYS A 64 7.84 7.69 -7.74
N ALA A 65 6.99 8.71 -7.67
CA ALA A 65 5.67 8.69 -8.29
C ALA A 65 5.66 9.39 -9.66
N ASN A 66 6.80 9.45 -10.30
CA ASN A 66 6.92 10.03 -11.64
C ASN A 66 6.43 11.48 -11.70
N GLY A 67 6.69 12.22 -10.60
CA GLY A 67 6.33 13.62 -10.50
C GLY A 67 4.96 13.91 -9.93
N ARG A 68 4.16 12.89 -9.64
CA ARG A 68 2.84 13.11 -9.06
C ARG A 68 2.98 13.53 -7.60
N SER A 69 2.19 14.53 -7.22
CA SER A 69 2.26 15.11 -5.87
C SER A 69 0.94 14.99 -5.11
N THR A 70 -0.02 14.26 -5.65
CA THR A 70 -1.31 14.07 -4.97
C THR A 70 -1.24 12.91 -3.98
N PHE A 71 -2.20 12.86 -3.07
CA PHE A 71 -2.29 11.82 -2.05
C PHE A 71 -3.60 11.05 -2.20
N PRO A 72 -3.58 9.76 -1.95
CA PRO A 72 -2.41 8.96 -1.60
C PRO A 72 -1.59 8.59 -2.82
N GLN A 73 -0.36 8.11 -2.61
CA GLN A 73 0.42 7.44 -3.64
C GLN A 73 0.81 6.08 -3.11
N ILE A 74 0.57 5.04 -3.90
CA ILE A 74 0.71 3.66 -3.46
C ILE A 74 1.75 2.95 -4.33
N PHE A 75 2.57 2.12 -3.69
CA PHE A 75 3.60 1.35 -4.35
C PHE A 75 3.47 -0.10 -3.89
N ILE A 76 3.52 -1.04 -4.84
CA ILE A 76 3.47 -2.47 -4.54
C ILE A 76 4.69 -3.11 -5.17
N ASN A 77 5.52 -3.73 -4.32
CA ASN A 77 6.78 -4.36 -4.74
C ASN A 77 7.67 -3.38 -5.51
N GLY A 78 7.67 -2.12 -5.06
CA GLY A 78 8.48 -1.08 -5.69
C GLY A 78 7.88 -0.46 -6.93
N GLU A 79 6.77 -0.99 -7.40
CA GLU A 79 6.10 -0.49 -8.61
C GLU A 79 5.07 0.56 -8.24
N HIS A 80 5.08 1.68 -8.94
CA HIS A 80 4.15 2.78 -8.68
C HIS A 80 2.76 2.41 -9.20
N VAL A 81 1.81 2.28 -8.29
CA VAL A 81 0.42 2.03 -8.63
C VAL A 81 -0.31 3.32 -8.95
N GLY A 82 -0.12 4.33 -8.11
CA GLY A 82 -0.79 5.61 -8.25
C GLY A 82 -1.62 5.95 -7.04
N GLY A 83 -2.75 6.59 -7.25
CA GLY A 83 -3.63 7.05 -6.18
C GLY A 83 -4.74 6.06 -5.87
N CYS A 84 -5.73 6.55 -5.12
CA CYS A 84 -6.87 5.74 -4.70
C CYS A 84 -7.65 5.20 -5.90
N ASP A 85 -7.90 6.05 -6.89
CA ASP A 85 -8.67 5.62 -8.06
C ASP A 85 -7.94 4.54 -8.83
N ASP A 86 -6.61 4.69 -8.96
CA ASP A 86 -5.79 3.70 -9.65
C ASP A 86 -5.83 2.36 -8.93
N LEU A 87 -5.77 2.41 -7.60
CA LEU A 87 -5.81 1.18 -6.79
C LEU A 87 -7.16 0.47 -6.96
N HIS A 88 -8.25 1.22 -6.89
CA HIS A 88 -9.58 0.65 -7.05
C HIS A 88 -9.79 0.11 -8.47
N ALA A 89 -9.21 0.76 -9.48
CA ALA A 89 -9.28 0.27 -10.85
C ALA A 89 -8.61 -1.09 -10.99
N LEU A 90 -7.42 -1.24 -10.38
CA LEU A 90 -6.74 -2.53 -10.38
C LEU A 90 -7.58 -3.62 -9.72
N ASP A 91 -8.27 -3.25 -8.64
CA ASP A 91 -9.10 -4.21 -7.93
C ASP A 91 -10.28 -4.67 -8.80
N ARG A 92 -10.93 -3.71 -9.48
CA ARG A 92 -12.05 -4.06 -10.35
C ARG A 92 -11.63 -4.95 -11.51
N GLU A 93 -10.38 -4.80 -11.97
CA GLU A 93 -9.85 -5.60 -13.06
C GLU A 93 -9.34 -6.97 -12.62
N GLY A 94 -9.36 -7.24 -11.31
CA GLY A 94 -8.84 -8.48 -10.76
C GLY A 94 -7.32 -8.54 -10.72
N ARG A 95 -6.65 -7.43 -10.99
CA ARG A 95 -5.18 -7.40 -11.05
C ARG A 95 -4.55 -7.12 -9.69
N LEU A 96 -5.28 -6.45 -8.79
CA LEU A 96 -4.73 -6.11 -7.49
C LEU A 96 -4.37 -7.36 -6.70
N ASP A 97 -5.27 -8.34 -6.67
CA ASP A 97 -5.01 -9.58 -5.93
C ASP A 97 -3.76 -10.29 -6.46
N THR A 98 -3.58 -10.27 -7.77
CA THR A 98 -2.40 -10.88 -8.39
C THR A 98 -1.13 -10.17 -7.94
N MET A 99 -1.14 -8.84 -7.93
CA MET A 99 0.02 -8.08 -7.50
C MET A 99 0.35 -8.32 -6.03
N LEU A 100 -0.67 -8.48 -5.20
CA LEU A 100 -0.48 -8.67 -3.77
C LEU A 100 -0.01 -10.06 -3.41
N LYS A 101 -0.08 -11.00 -4.34
CA LYS A 101 0.38 -12.38 -4.12
C LYS A 101 1.84 -12.60 -4.49
N GLN A 102 2.47 -11.60 -5.06
CA GLN A 102 3.86 -11.74 -5.51
C GLN A 102 4.86 -11.59 -4.37
#